data_6febf5c90cc737cb046fe24e4d321aff
#
_entry.id   6febf5c90cc737cb046fe24e4d321aff
#
_cell.length_a   1.000
_cell.length_b   1.000
_cell.length_c   1.000
_cell.angle_alpha   90.00
_cell.angle_beta   90.00
_cell.angle_gamma   90.00
#
_symmetry.space_group_name_H-M   'P 1'
#
loop_
_entity.id
_entity.type
_entity.pdbx_description
1 polymer ?
#
loop_
_entity_poly.entity_id
_entity_poly.type
_entity_poly.pdbx_seq_one_letter_code
_entity_poly.pdbx_strand_id
1 'polypeptide(L)'
;GSEMCIRDRPNSDIKPSKVVEIQLSGLQKNDLNYKDSGIEQTWNFAHPSNKKNTGPLPNFKMMIKGNSYQMLLNHLSHTITKVGGGDKWAQFEVIILDKDKIYHKFNWQVEKYTAEGPLKDCWLTTMVSSPIALGSSI
;
A
#
# COMPACT_ATOMS: atom_id res chain seq x y z
N GLY A 1 -19.93 12.59 -6.86
CA GLY A 1 -20.21 11.77 -7.53
C GLY A 1 -19.05 11.46 -8.17
N SER A 2 -18.93 11.87 -8.90
CA SER A 2 -17.91 11.56 -9.46
C SER A 2 -16.86 11.00 -8.73
N GLU A 3 -17.02 11.00 -7.58
CA GLU A 3 -16.04 10.58 -6.75
C GLU A 3 -15.69 9.21 -6.97
N MET A 4 -16.49 8.43 -7.52
CA MET A 4 -16.19 7.14 -7.68
C MET A 4 -15.03 6.90 -8.54
N CYS A 5 -14.76 7.72 -9.46
CA CYS A 5 -13.60 7.50 -10.26
C CYS A 5 -12.44 8.31 -9.75
N ILE A 6 -12.61 8.97 -8.64
CA ILE A 6 -11.58 9.78 -8.06
C ILE A 6 -10.81 8.95 -7.06
N ARG A 7 -9.49 8.88 -7.22
CA ARG A 7 -8.66 8.18 -6.28
C ARG A 7 -8.57 8.95 -4.98
N ASP A 8 -8.41 8.21 -3.88
CA ASP A 8 -8.16 8.85 -2.61
C ASP A 8 -6.82 9.55 -2.64
N ARG A 9 -6.71 10.62 -1.89
CA ARG A 9 -5.47 11.37 -1.74
C ARG A 9 -5.11 11.49 -0.28
N PRO A 10 -3.82 11.56 0.05
CA PRO A 10 -3.43 11.74 1.44
C PRO A 10 -4.05 12.99 2.04
N ASN A 11 -4.61 12.85 3.23
CA ASN A 11 -5.04 13.98 4.02
C ASN A 11 -4.98 13.57 5.49
N SER A 12 -5.01 14.55 6.39
CA SER A 12 -4.77 14.29 7.81
C SER A 12 -5.88 13.53 8.50
N ASP A 13 -7.04 13.38 7.85
CA ASP A 13 -8.15 12.65 8.46
C ASP A 13 -8.11 11.15 8.20
N ILE A 14 -7.23 10.69 7.32
CA ILE A 14 -7.14 9.26 6.99
C ILE A 14 -6.26 8.57 8.02
N LYS A 15 -6.84 7.58 8.72
CA LYS A 15 -6.11 6.85 9.76
C LYS A 15 -5.13 5.84 9.16
N PRO A 16 -4.11 5.42 9.94
CA PRO A 16 -3.08 4.51 9.43
C PRO A 16 -3.62 3.24 8.79
N SER A 17 -4.57 2.56 9.45
CA SER A 17 -5.12 1.33 8.90
C SER A 17 -5.85 1.59 7.58
N LYS A 18 -6.49 2.75 7.46
CA LYS A 18 -7.18 3.10 6.23
C LYS A 18 -6.20 3.37 5.09
N VAL A 19 -5.03 3.93 5.39
CA VAL A 19 -3.98 4.11 4.39
C VAL A 19 -3.58 2.77 3.80
N VAL A 20 -3.35 1.77 4.65
CA VAL A 20 -3.00 0.42 4.19
C VAL A 20 -4.13 -0.16 3.35
N GLU A 21 -5.38 0.02 3.79
CA GLU A 21 -6.55 -0.47 3.06
C GLU A 21 -6.66 0.18 1.68
N ILE A 22 -6.45 1.49 1.59
CA ILE A 22 -6.50 2.21 0.32
C ILE A 22 -5.44 1.68 -0.65
N GLN A 23 -4.23 1.46 -0.15
CA GLN A 23 -3.16 0.95 -0.98
C GLN A 23 -3.45 -0.47 -1.46
N LEU A 24 -3.89 -1.34 -0.57
CA LEU A 24 -4.19 -2.73 -0.92
C LEU A 24 -5.39 -2.82 -1.87
N SER A 25 -6.42 -2.03 -1.64
CA SER A 25 -7.58 -2.02 -2.53
C SER A 25 -7.21 -1.53 -3.93
N GLY A 26 -6.32 -0.53 -3.99
CA GLY A 26 -5.81 -0.05 -5.28
C GLY A 26 -5.06 -1.14 -6.02
N LEU A 27 -4.18 -1.85 -5.33
CA LEU A 27 -3.40 -2.92 -5.95
C LEU A 27 -4.28 -4.11 -6.32
N GLN A 28 -5.33 -4.37 -5.55
CA GLN A 28 -6.28 -5.45 -5.83
C GLN A 28 -7.00 -5.22 -7.16
N LYS A 29 -7.30 -3.97 -7.48
CA LYS A 29 -7.97 -3.60 -8.71
C LYS A 29 -7.08 -2.63 -9.49
N ASN A 30 -5.89 -3.08 -9.82
CA ASN A 30 -4.84 -2.21 -10.33
C ASN A 30 -5.23 -1.37 -11.54
N ASP A 31 -5.95 -1.94 -12.48
CA ASP A 31 -6.30 -1.22 -13.71
C ASP A 31 -7.74 -0.69 -13.70
N LEU A 32 -8.34 -0.53 -12.51
CA LEU A 32 -9.76 -0.17 -12.39
C LEU A 32 -10.12 1.12 -13.14
N ASN A 33 -9.37 2.18 -12.94
CA ASN A 33 -9.67 3.47 -13.56
C ASN A 33 -8.90 3.68 -14.86
N TYR A 34 -7.66 3.23 -14.89
CA TYR A 34 -6.80 3.23 -16.06
C TYR A 34 -5.60 2.35 -15.73
N LYS A 35 -4.79 2.05 -16.72
CA LYS A 35 -3.68 1.10 -16.52
C LYS A 35 -2.77 1.57 -15.39
N ASP A 36 -2.51 0.67 -14.44
CA ASP A 36 -1.66 0.90 -13.27
C ASP A 36 -2.17 2.00 -12.33
N SER A 37 -3.47 2.32 -12.39
CA SER A 37 -4.03 3.32 -11.48
C SER A 37 -3.86 2.92 -10.01
N GLY A 38 -3.90 1.63 -9.71
CA GLY A 38 -3.70 1.15 -8.34
C GLY A 38 -2.28 1.34 -7.85
N ILE A 39 -1.30 1.11 -8.72
CA ILE A 39 0.11 1.35 -8.37
C ILE A 39 0.32 2.85 -8.11
N GLU A 40 -0.28 3.72 -8.93
CA GLU A 40 -0.17 5.16 -8.71
C GLU A 40 -0.80 5.57 -7.39
N GLN A 41 -1.95 5.00 -7.04
CA GLN A 41 -2.58 5.30 -5.77
C GLN A 41 -1.69 4.87 -4.61
N THR A 42 -1.07 3.70 -4.71
CA THR A 42 -0.14 3.23 -3.70
C THR A 42 1.05 4.18 -3.57
N TRP A 43 1.57 4.65 -4.70
CA TRP A 43 2.65 5.64 -4.73
C TRP A 43 2.26 6.94 -4.03
N ASN A 44 1.02 7.40 -4.25
CA ASN A 44 0.56 8.65 -3.65
C ASN A 44 0.54 8.59 -2.12
N PHE A 45 0.37 7.42 -1.55
CA PHE A 45 0.38 7.23 -0.10
C PHE A 45 1.72 6.77 0.45
N ALA A 46 2.76 6.74 -0.38
CA ALA A 46 4.10 6.42 0.09
C ALA A 46 4.74 7.65 0.71
N HIS A 47 5.45 7.45 1.82
CA HIS A 47 6.15 8.53 2.50
C HIS A 47 7.27 9.04 1.60
N PRO A 48 7.58 10.36 1.62
CA PRO A 48 8.67 10.89 0.80
C PRO A 48 10.00 10.14 0.97
N SER A 49 10.32 9.67 2.18
CA SER A 49 11.54 8.90 2.39
C SER A 49 11.50 7.58 1.61
N ASN A 50 10.34 6.94 1.55
CA ASN A 50 10.17 5.71 0.80
C ASN A 50 10.25 5.98 -0.71
N LYS A 51 9.63 7.07 -1.17
CA LYS A 51 9.72 7.46 -2.58
C LYS A 51 11.16 7.69 -3.00
N LYS A 52 11.96 8.25 -2.11
CA LYS A 52 13.36 8.50 -2.40
C LYS A 52 14.13 7.19 -2.61
N ASN A 53 13.78 6.16 -1.82
CA ASN A 53 14.45 4.87 -1.94
C ASN A 53 13.97 4.04 -3.12
N THR A 54 12.72 4.17 -3.50
CA THR A 54 12.15 3.37 -4.59
C THR A 54 12.27 4.04 -5.95
N GLY A 55 12.67 5.31 -5.99
CA GLY A 55 12.82 6.06 -7.23
C GLY A 55 11.52 6.68 -7.71
N PRO A 56 11.54 7.30 -8.89
CA PRO A 56 10.33 7.91 -9.42
C PRO A 56 9.28 6.86 -9.79
N LEU A 57 8.07 7.31 -10.06
CA LEU A 57 6.93 6.42 -10.32
C LEU A 57 7.22 5.30 -11.33
N PRO A 58 7.89 5.54 -12.47
CA PRO A 58 8.19 4.44 -13.38
C PRO A 58 9.01 3.33 -12.74
N ASN A 59 9.97 3.70 -11.90
CA ASN A 59 10.79 2.71 -11.19
C ASN A 59 9.96 1.97 -10.14
N PHE A 60 9.06 2.68 -9.47
CA PHE A 60 8.15 2.07 -8.50
C PHE A 60 7.25 1.06 -9.20
N LYS A 61 6.72 1.40 -10.38
CA LYS A 61 5.90 0.46 -11.16
C LYS A 61 6.68 -0.80 -11.50
N MET A 62 7.93 -0.66 -11.92
CA MET A 62 8.76 -1.83 -12.23
C MET A 62 9.00 -2.70 -11.00
N MET A 63 9.22 -2.08 -9.85
CA MET A 63 9.44 -2.80 -8.61
C MET A 63 8.20 -3.60 -8.22
N ILE A 64 7.02 -2.99 -8.28
CA ILE A 64 5.78 -3.67 -7.91
C ILE A 64 5.48 -4.82 -8.86
N LYS A 65 5.82 -4.70 -10.13
CA LYS A 65 5.60 -5.76 -11.10
C LYS A 65 6.67 -6.85 -11.06
N GLY A 66 7.68 -6.67 -10.21
CA GLY A 66 8.77 -7.63 -10.08
C GLY A 66 8.41 -8.79 -9.17
N ASN A 67 9.36 -9.71 -9.00
CA ASN A 67 9.11 -10.97 -8.30
C ASN A 67 8.72 -10.83 -6.84
N SER A 68 9.14 -9.78 -6.17
CA SER A 68 8.87 -9.64 -4.73
C SER A 68 7.48 -9.10 -4.42
N TYR A 69 6.86 -8.38 -5.35
CA TYR A 69 5.60 -7.70 -5.05
C TYR A 69 4.47 -7.96 -6.04
N GLN A 70 4.73 -8.65 -7.15
CA GLN A 70 3.71 -8.83 -8.17
C GLN A 70 2.46 -9.55 -7.67
N MET A 71 2.59 -10.37 -6.62
CA MET A 71 1.44 -11.08 -6.07
C MET A 71 0.41 -10.13 -5.44
N LEU A 72 0.79 -8.89 -5.17
CA LEU A 72 -0.15 -7.89 -4.67
C LEU A 72 -1.10 -7.42 -5.78
N LEU A 73 -0.66 -7.51 -7.03
CA LEU A 73 -1.48 -7.03 -8.13
C LEU A 73 -2.62 -8.00 -8.39
N ASN A 74 -3.84 -7.46 -8.35
CA ASN A 74 -5.05 -8.23 -8.64
C ASN A 74 -5.25 -9.42 -7.69
N HIS A 75 -4.79 -9.28 -6.45
CA HIS A 75 -4.98 -10.33 -5.45
C HIS A 75 -6.47 -10.50 -5.13
N LEU A 76 -6.83 -11.67 -4.62
CA LEU A 76 -8.23 -12.01 -4.37
C LEU A 76 -8.79 -11.40 -3.10
N SER A 77 -8.00 -11.39 -2.03
CA SER A 77 -8.43 -10.85 -0.74
C SER A 77 -7.25 -10.46 0.10
N HIS A 78 -7.49 -9.66 1.14
CA HIS A 78 -6.45 -9.28 2.07
C HIS A 78 -7.03 -9.06 3.46
N THR A 79 -6.20 -9.25 4.48
CA THR A 79 -6.54 -8.91 5.86
C THR A 79 -5.43 -8.02 6.41
N ILE A 80 -5.80 -7.08 7.26
CA ILE A 80 -4.90 -6.11 7.85
C ILE A 80 -5.04 -6.18 9.35
N THR A 81 -3.95 -6.47 10.06
CA THR A 81 -3.95 -6.58 11.51
C THR A 81 -2.89 -5.65 12.09
N LYS A 82 -3.30 -4.73 12.97
CA LYS A 82 -2.35 -3.85 13.61
C LYS A 82 -1.55 -4.65 14.63
N VAL A 83 -0.23 -4.59 14.54
CA VAL A 83 0.65 -5.33 15.44
C VAL A 83 1.51 -4.42 16.33
N GLY A 84 1.52 -3.13 16.09
CA GLY A 84 2.24 -2.20 16.92
C GLY A 84 1.96 -0.78 16.50
N GLY A 85 2.37 0.18 17.32
CA GLY A 85 2.19 1.59 16.97
C GLY A 85 2.40 2.51 18.14
N GLY A 86 2.52 3.79 17.82
CA GLY A 86 2.64 4.89 18.76
C GLY A 86 1.94 6.10 18.17
N ASP A 87 2.28 7.27 18.69
CA ASP A 87 1.63 8.51 18.26
C ASP A 87 1.88 8.86 16.81
N LYS A 88 3.04 8.47 16.27
CA LYS A 88 3.46 8.89 14.94
C LYS A 88 3.84 7.73 14.03
N TRP A 89 3.57 6.50 14.43
CA TRP A 89 3.86 5.34 13.60
C TRP A 89 2.89 4.21 13.91
N ALA A 90 2.72 3.33 12.94
CA ALA A 90 1.91 2.13 13.13
C ALA A 90 2.46 1.03 12.23
N GLN A 91 2.35 -0.22 12.72
CA GLN A 91 2.82 -1.37 11.98
C GLN A 91 1.71 -2.38 11.86
N PHE A 92 1.57 -2.95 10.67
CA PHE A 92 0.50 -3.88 10.35
C PHE A 92 1.05 -5.16 9.74
N GLU A 93 0.40 -6.27 10.06
CA GLU A 93 0.63 -7.51 9.37
C GLU A 93 -0.45 -7.60 8.30
N VAL A 94 -0.03 -7.80 7.06
CA VAL A 94 -0.95 -7.90 5.93
C VAL A 94 -0.83 -9.30 5.36
N ILE A 95 -1.95 -9.99 5.23
CA ILE A 95 -1.97 -11.30 4.59
C ILE A 95 -2.84 -11.17 3.36
N ILE A 96 -2.30 -11.51 2.21
CA ILE A 96 -3.06 -11.51 0.96
C ILE A 96 -3.23 -12.92 0.44
N LEU A 97 -4.31 -13.13 -0.31
CA LEU A 97 -4.52 -14.35 -1.08
C LEU A 97 -4.32 -13.95 -2.53
N ASP A 98 -3.30 -14.47 -3.20
CA ASP A 98 -3.02 -14.05 -4.57
C ASP A 98 -3.97 -14.76 -5.56
N LYS A 99 -3.85 -14.39 -6.83
CA LYS A 99 -4.75 -14.94 -7.86
C LYS A 99 -4.57 -16.44 -8.07
N ASP A 100 -3.46 -17.00 -7.61
CA ASP A 100 -3.19 -18.44 -7.68
C ASP A 100 -3.58 -19.15 -6.37
N LYS A 101 -4.25 -18.44 -5.46
CA LYS A 101 -4.75 -18.95 -4.18
C LYS A 101 -3.63 -19.35 -3.23
N ILE A 102 -2.55 -18.60 -3.23
CA ILE A 102 -1.44 -18.76 -2.30
C ILE A 102 -1.43 -17.57 -1.36
N TYR A 103 -1.31 -17.83 -0.07
CA TYR A 103 -1.25 -16.77 0.93
C TYR A 103 0.17 -16.24 1.06
N HIS A 104 0.29 -14.92 1.21
CA HIS A 104 1.57 -14.25 1.43
C HIS A 104 1.41 -13.26 2.57
N LYS A 105 2.42 -13.14 3.41
CA LYS A 105 2.42 -12.18 4.51
C LYS A 105 3.44 -11.08 4.25
N PHE A 106 3.03 -9.84 4.53
CA PHE A 106 3.88 -8.67 4.44
C PHE A 106 3.80 -7.92 5.76
N ASN A 107 4.88 -7.24 6.13
CA ASN A 107 4.84 -6.26 7.21
C ASN A 107 4.77 -4.87 6.58
N TRP A 108 3.84 -4.07 7.05
CA TRP A 108 3.54 -2.76 6.47
C TRP A 108 3.72 -1.71 7.54
N GLN A 109 4.58 -0.73 7.31
CA GLN A 109 4.81 0.32 8.28
C GLN A 109 4.36 1.66 7.73
N VAL A 110 3.62 2.41 8.55
CA VAL A 110 3.05 3.71 8.19
C VAL A 110 3.51 4.71 9.24
N GLU A 111 3.90 5.90 8.81
CA GLU A 111 4.33 6.95 9.73
C GLU A 111 3.64 8.26 9.41
N LYS A 112 3.42 9.06 10.45
CA LYS A 112 2.85 10.39 10.27
C LYS A 112 3.92 11.34 9.73
N TYR A 113 3.62 12.02 8.64
CA TYR A 113 4.53 12.99 8.05
C TYR A 113 4.37 14.30 8.82
N THR A 114 5.44 14.76 9.45
CA THR A 114 5.34 15.91 10.36
C THR A 114 5.95 17.20 9.81
N ALA A 115 6.59 17.15 8.66
CA ALA A 115 7.16 18.35 8.05
C ALA A 115 6.07 19.26 7.48
N GLU A 116 6.36 20.55 7.38
CA GLU A 116 5.42 21.50 6.81
C GLU A 116 5.16 21.18 5.33
N GLY A 117 3.97 21.46 4.88
CA GLY A 117 3.61 21.27 3.49
C GLY A 117 2.27 20.55 3.35
N PRO A 118 1.89 20.21 2.11
CA PRO A 118 0.59 19.59 1.84
C PRO A 118 0.37 18.24 2.52
N LEU A 119 1.45 17.54 2.87
CA LEU A 119 1.34 16.21 3.49
C LEU A 119 1.42 16.23 5.00
N LYS A 120 1.51 17.42 5.61
CA LYS A 120 1.64 17.49 7.07
C LYS A 120 0.51 16.75 7.76
N ASP A 121 0.88 15.93 8.75
CA ASP A 121 -0.04 15.12 9.55
C ASP A 121 -0.74 14.02 8.78
N CYS A 122 -0.34 13.76 7.54
CA CYS A 122 -0.85 12.61 6.79
C CYS A 122 -0.07 11.35 7.19
N TRP A 123 -0.77 10.23 7.22
CA TRP A 123 -0.14 8.93 7.44
C TRP A 123 0.29 8.37 6.09
N LEU A 124 1.56 8.01 5.98
CA LEU A 124 2.13 7.55 4.70
C LEU A 124 2.98 6.32 4.94
N THR A 125 3.01 5.41 3.97
CA THR A 125 3.75 4.15 4.10
C THR A 125 5.25 4.38 3.97
N THR A 126 6.00 3.92 4.97
CA THR A 126 7.46 4.05 4.97
C THR A 126 8.16 2.75 4.58
N MET A 127 7.53 1.60 4.78
CA MET A 127 8.16 0.33 4.47
C MET A 127 7.14 -0.76 4.23
N VAL A 128 7.42 -1.62 3.26
CA VAL A 128 6.71 -2.87 3.05
C VAL A 128 7.79 -3.94 2.93
N SER A 129 7.71 -4.96 3.80
CA SER A 129 8.72 -6.01 3.81
C SER A 129 8.64 -6.90 2.57
N SER A 130 9.63 -7.76 2.41
CA SER A 130 9.55 -8.83 1.42
C SER A 130 8.46 -9.81 1.81
N PRO A 131 7.84 -10.48 0.84
CA PRO A 131 6.76 -11.41 1.13
C PRO A 131 7.27 -12.68 1.80
N ILE A 132 6.43 -13.26 2.66
CA ILE A 132 6.66 -14.58 3.25
C ILE A 132 5.53 -15.45 2.77
N ALA A 133 5.84 -16.49 2.01
CA ALA A 133 4.81 -17.40 1.50
C ALA A 133 4.29 -18.26 2.65
N LEU A 134 2.97 -18.31 2.80
CA LEU A 134 2.33 -19.07 3.87
C LEU A 134 1.70 -20.38 3.36
N GLY A 135 1.70 -20.58 2.06
CA GLY A 135 1.17 -21.79 1.47
C GLY A 135 -0.17 -21.58 0.80
N SER A 136 -0.72 -22.71 0.34
CA SER A 136 -1.95 -22.71 -0.44
C SER A 136 -3.18 -22.53 0.45
N SER A 137 -4.26 -22.05 -0.15
CA SER A 137 -5.52 -21.91 0.56
C SER A 137 -6.26 -23.24 0.64
N ILE A 138 -5.76 -24.27 0.01
CA ILE A 138 -6.40 -25.57 0.02
C ILE A 138 -6.00 -26.33 1.26
#